data_6bc6ce87374e22c1f97a8ba1a7995653
#
_entry.id   6bc6ce87374e22c1f97a8ba1a7995653
#
_cell.length_a   1.000
_cell.length_b   1.000
_cell.length_c   1.000
_cell.angle_alpha   90.00
_cell.angle_beta   90.00
_cell.angle_gamma   90.00
#
_symmetry.space_group_name_H-M   'P 1'
#
loop_
_entity.id
_entity.type
_entity.pdbx_description
1 polymer ?
#
loop_
_entity_poly.entity_id
_entity_poly.type
_entity_poly.pdbx_seq_one_letter_code
_entity_poly.pdbx_strand_id
1 'polypeptide(L)'
;MVDGAIVACPSHNGDDCYQGLYDDLKKMESKTQKLKAVHFLSTDTMDVYLPVEDRATGRAVVACPGGSYNHLNMPPAESWVRFFTNRGIAAVILKYHLPDGSGEEAMSDVIDAFATLRAKAEEWRINPEDIGIAGYSAGGHLASLMATRYQKVIRASFQILFYPVTTMFEDFGDTNCRNNFLGEDKMSEQIEAKYSAIKQITLDTPRAFIVVCSDDDIVKPFNSANYYVKLQEQGIPSQLIVYPLGKHGWGIGVGDFPYTDDLKQQLTEWLKGF
;
A
#
# COMPACT_ATOMS: atom_id res chain seq x y z
N MET A 1 18.97 -1.75 -14.27
CA MET A 1 19.87 -2.40 -15.25
C MET A 1 21.22 -2.48 -14.59
N VAL A 2 21.67 -3.68 -14.29
CA VAL A 2 23.10 -3.89 -14.00
C VAL A 2 23.75 -3.96 -15.36
N ASP A 3 24.68 -3.04 -15.63
CA ASP A 3 25.40 -2.99 -16.88
C ASP A 3 25.94 -4.38 -17.23
N GLY A 4 25.53 -4.87 -18.39
CA GLY A 4 26.00 -6.13 -18.97
C GLY A 4 27.41 -6.00 -19.52
N ALA A 5 28.39 -5.75 -18.65
CA ALA A 5 29.78 -5.97 -18.98
C ALA A 5 30.06 -7.47 -18.84
N ILE A 6 30.08 -8.18 -19.96
CA ILE A 6 30.74 -9.47 -20.03
C ILE A 6 32.23 -9.19 -19.77
N VAL A 7 32.65 -9.38 -18.51
CA VAL A 7 34.06 -9.36 -18.18
C VAL A 7 34.63 -10.68 -18.73
N ALA A 8 35.29 -10.60 -19.87
CA ALA A 8 36.08 -11.71 -20.39
C ALA A 8 37.14 -12.05 -19.35
N CYS A 9 37.16 -13.29 -18.90
CA CYS A 9 38.13 -13.78 -17.94
C CYS A 9 39.54 -13.79 -18.61
N PRO A 10 40.54 -13.07 -18.07
CA PRO A 10 41.82 -12.92 -18.74
C PRO A 10 42.78 -14.12 -18.53
N SER A 11 42.41 -15.16 -17.79
CA SER A 11 43.30 -16.30 -17.50
C SER A 11 42.86 -17.56 -18.21
N HIS A 12 43.83 -18.29 -18.76
CA HIS A 12 43.64 -19.56 -19.47
C HIS A 12 43.36 -20.78 -18.56
N ASN A 13 43.20 -20.56 -17.24
CA ASN A 13 42.86 -21.60 -16.28
C ASN A 13 41.43 -21.40 -15.78
N GLY A 14 40.47 -22.18 -16.31
CA GLY A 14 39.05 -22.06 -16.06
C GLY A 14 38.62 -22.20 -14.58
N ASP A 15 39.45 -22.76 -13.71
CA ASP A 15 39.10 -23.04 -12.31
C ASP A 15 38.99 -21.78 -11.44
N ASP A 16 39.82 -20.78 -11.63
CA ASP A 16 39.79 -19.52 -10.86
C ASP A 16 38.56 -18.65 -11.18
N CYS A 17 38.05 -18.73 -12.40
CA CYS A 17 36.86 -17.98 -12.82
C CYS A 17 35.59 -18.57 -12.20
N TYR A 18 35.49 -19.89 -12.09
CA TYR A 18 34.37 -20.56 -11.44
C TYR A 18 34.37 -20.35 -9.91
N GLN A 19 35.55 -20.28 -9.29
CA GLN A 19 35.65 -20.05 -7.85
C GLN A 19 35.20 -18.61 -7.50
N GLY A 20 35.58 -17.60 -8.29
CA GLY A 20 35.12 -16.22 -8.10
C GLY A 20 33.57 -16.10 -8.25
N LEU A 21 32.99 -16.76 -9.25
CA LEU A 21 31.54 -16.80 -9.46
C LEU A 21 30.82 -17.52 -8.29
N TYR A 22 31.41 -18.60 -7.81
CA TYR A 22 30.89 -19.37 -6.68
C TYR A 22 30.93 -18.58 -5.36
N ASP A 23 32.01 -17.81 -5.14
CA ASP A 23 32.14 -16.95 -3.96
C ASP A 23 31.18 -15.74 -4.02
N ASP A 24 30.92 -15.19 -5.21
CA ASP A 24 29.93 -14.15 -5.41
C ASP A 24 28.49 -14.68 -5.25
N LEU A 25 28.20 -15.89 -5.74
CA LEU A 25 26.93 -16.58 -5.49
C LEU A 25 26.73 -16.86 -4.00
N LYS A 26 27.76 -17.34 -3.28
CA LYS A 26 27.70 -17.49 -1.81
C LYS A 26 27.50 -16.17 -1.07
N LYS A 27 28.13 -15.07 -1.52
CA LYS A 27 27.86 -13.72 -0.98
C LYS A 27 26.45 -13.26 -1.27
N MET A 28 25.91 -13.59 -2.45
CA MET A 28 24.52 -13.32 -2.79
C MET A 28 23.57 -14.19 -1.96
N GLU A 29 23.86 -15.47 -1.76
CA GLU A 29 23.10 -16.35 -0.85
C GLU A 29 23.17 -15.89 0.60
N SER A 30 24.35 -15.45 1.09
CA SER A 30 24.51 -14.85 2.41
C SER A 30 23.74 -13.53 2.55
N LYS A 31 23.72 -12.68 1.51
CA LYS A 31 22.86 -11.50 1.46
C LYS A 31 21.38 -11.88 1.42
N THR A 32 21.01 -12.93 0.67
CA THR A 32 19.65 -13.46 0.61
C THR A 32 19.24 -14.12 1.93
N GLN A 33 20.17 -14.78 2.64
CA GLN A 33 19.91 -15.29 3.99
C GLN A 33 19.76 -14.18 5.04
N LYS A 34 20.51 -13.07 4.93
CA LYS A 34 20.24 -11.87 5.75
C LYS A 34 18.88 -11.21 5.45
N LEU A 35 18.33 -11.44 4.25
CA LEU A 35 16.98 -11.02 3.86
C LEU A 35 15.87 -11.96 4.39
N LYS A 36 16.21 -13.13 4.93
CA LYS A 36 15.28 -14.08 5.59
C LYS A 36 14.87 -13.69 7.03
N ALA A 37 15.22 -12.49 7.46
CA ALA A 37 14.93 -11.98 8.80
C ALA A 37 13.53 -11.35 8.91
N VAL A 38 12.66 -11.50 7.92
CA VAL A 38 11.25 -11.12 7.99
C VAL A 38 10.44 -12.39 8.27
N HIS A 39 9.76 -12.41 9.41
CA HIS A 39 8.84 -13.49 9.71
C HIS A 39 7.60 -13.34 8.82
N PHE A 40 7.29 -14.39 8.05
CA PHE A 40 6.16 -14.41 7.12
C PHE A 40 5.11 -15.41 7.60
N LEU A 41 3.88 -14.95 7.70
CA LEU A 41 2.68 -15.75 7.97
C LEU A 41 1.67 -15.51 6.87
N SER A 42 1.04 -16.56 6.36
CA SER A 42 -0.02 -16.46 5.36
C SER A 42 -1.28 -17.14 5.88
N THR A 43 -2.40 -16.48 5.71
CA THR A 43 -3.76 -17.02 5.92
C THR A 43 -4.55 -16.86 4.63
N ASP A 44 -5.80 -17.30 4.60
CA ASP A 44 -6.67 -17.13 3.44
C ASP A 44 -6.93 -15.65 3.13
N THR A 45 -6.98 -14.80 4.17
CA THR A 45 -7.37 -13.39 4.05
C THR A 45 -6.20 -12.41 4.16
N MET A 46 -5.02 -12.82 4.63
CA MET A 46 -3.89 -11.89 4.79
C MET A 46 -2.53 -12.57 4.75
N ASP A 47 -1.54 -11.84 4.25
CA ASP A 47 -0.12 -12.15 4.34
C ASP A 47 0.54 -11.16 5.29
N VAL A 48 1.17 -11.66 6.37
CA VAL A 48 1.77 -10.87 7.43
C VAL A 48 3.29 -10.95 7.37
N TYR A 49 3.94 -9.80 7.34
CA TYR A 49 5.38 -9.65 7.29
C TYR A 49 5.84 -8.87 8.51
N LEU A 50 6.50 -9.54 9.45
CA LEU A 50 7.02 -8.91 10.65
C LEU A 50 8.48 -8.47 10.45
N PRO A 51 8.88 -7.30 10.93
CA PRO A 51 10.27 -6.88 10.89
C PRO A 51 11.13 -7.76 11.79
N VAL A 52 12.46 -7.65 11.62
CA VAL A 52 13.40 -8.28 12.55
C VAL A 52 13.12 -7.78 13.96
N GLU A 53 13.11 -8.68 14.91
CA GLU A 53 12.66 -8.48 16.27
C GLU A 53 13.33 -7.27 16.97
N ASP A 54 14.66 -7.14 16.83
CA ASP A 54 15.45 -6.06 17.40
C ASP A 54 15.26 -4.69 16.72
N ARG A 55 14.51 -4.64 15.62
CA ARG A 55 14.19 -3.42 14.86
C ARG A 55 12.73 -3.02 14.92
N ALA A 56 11.87 -3.85 15.49
CA ALA A 56 10.44 -3.58 15.54
C ALA A 56 10.17 -2.25 16.27
N THR A 57 9.49 -1.35 15.58
CA THR A 57 9.07 -0.04 16.13
C THR A 57 7.75 -0.11 16.90
N GLY A 58 7.02 -1.20 16.74
CA GLY A 58 5.63 -1.33 17.17
C GLY A 58 4.63 -0.87 16.12
N ARG A 59 5.04 -0.10 15.11
CA ARG A 59 4.13 0.35 14.04
C ARG A 59 3.77 -0.78 13.09
N ALA A 60 2.51 -0.79 12.62
CA ALA A 60 2.04 -1.71 11.59
C ALA A 60 1.27 -0.98 10.49
N VAL A 61 1.18 -1.58 9.30
CA VAL A 61 0.39 -1.08 8.18
C VAL A 61 -0.38 -2.22 7.51
N VAL A 62 -1.69 -2.05 7.33
CA VAL A 62 -2.55 -2.94 6.53
C VAL A 62 -2.62 -2.38 5.12
N ALA A 63 -2.14 -3.11 4.13
CA ALA A 63 -2.10 -2.72 2.73
C ALA A 63 -3.24 -3.40 1.96
N CYS A 64 -4.07 -2.60 1.30
CA CYS A 64 -5.18 -3.03 0.46
C CYS A 64 -4.74 -2.96 -1.02
N PRO A 65 -4.52 -4.10 -1.72
CA PRO A 65 -4.16 -4.12 -3.14
C PRO A 65 -5.23 -3.48 -4.02
N GLY A 66 -4.82 -2.98 -5.19
CA GLY A 66 -5.71 -2.49 -6.24
C GLY A 66 -6.32 -3.61 -7.08
N GLY A 67 -6.87 -3.25 -8.26
CA GLY A 67 -7.41 -4.18 -9.24
C GLY A 67 -8.88 -3.95 -9.56
N SER A 68 -9.36 -2.71 -9.45
CA SER A 68 -10.73 -2.27 -9.77
C SER A 68 -11.83 -3.15 -9.15
N TYR A 69 -11.52 -3.84 -8.06
CA TYR A 69 -12.39 -4.80 -7.35
C TYR A 69 -12.81 -6.04 -8.17
N ASN A 70 -12.18 -6.32 -9.31
CA ASN A 70 -12.41 -7.56 -10.07
C ASN A 70 -11.29 -8.59 -9.91
N HIS A 71 -10.16 -8.18 -9.37
CA HIS A 71 -9.03 -9.02 -8.96
C HIS A 71 -8.19 -8.28 -7.92
N LEU A 72 -7.25 -8.98 -7.27
CA LEU A 72 -6.24 -8.37 -6.41
C LEU A 72 -4.94 -8.20 -7.18
N ASN A 73 -4.57 -6.96 -7.50
CA ASN A 73 -3.28 -6.63 -8.10
C ASN A 73 -2.20 -6.56 -7.01
N MET A 74 -1.59 -7.69 -6.70
CA MET A 74 -0.66 -7.84 -5.58
C MET A 74 0.69 -7.13 -5.76
N PRO A 75 1.34 -7.12 -6.97
CA PRO A 75 2.71 -6.66 -7.12
C PRO A 75 2.99 -5.25 -6.59
N PRO A 76 2.16 -4.21 -6.80
CA PRO A 76 2.40 -2.91 -6.20
C PRO A 76 2.45 -2.95 -4.67
N ALA A 77 1.49 -3.62 -4.02
CA ALA A 77 1.44 -3.75 -2.56
C ALA A 77 2.64 -4.54 -2.01
N GLU A 78 2.96 -5.69 -2.62
CA GLU A 78 4.11 -6.53 -2.25
C GLU A 78 5.43 -5.79 -2.36
N SER A 79 5.57 -4.93 -3.35
CA SER A 79 6.79 -4.17 -3.60
C SER A 79 7.19 -3.26 -2.42
N TRP A 80 6.21 -2.78 -1.64
CA TRP A 80 6.43 -1.91 -0.49
C TRP A 80 6.68 -2.66 0.83
N VAL A 81 6.44 -3.97 0.90
CA VAL A 81 6.64 -4.77 2.12
C VAL A 81 8.06 -4.60 2.67
N ARG A 82 9.07 -4.73 1.82
CA ARG A 82 10.48 -4.55 2.23
C ARG A 82 10.80 -3.13 2.67
N PHE A 83 10.14 -2.15 2.10
CA PHE A 83 10.29 -0.76 2.52
C PHE A 83 9.86 -0.58 3.98
N PHE A 84 8.70 -1.13 4.35
CA PHE A 84 8.15 -1.04 5.70
C PHE A 84 8.95 -1.90 6.68
N THR A 85 9.17 -3.17 6.38
CA THR A 85 9.85 -4.10 7.30
C THR A 85 11.31 -3.72 7.56
N ASN A 86 12.03 -3.15 6.57
CA ASN A 86 13.37 -2.60 6.78
C ASN A 86 13.40 -1.37 7.71
N ARG A 87 12.26 -0.74 7.94
CA ARG A 87 12.07 0.38 8.88
C ARG A 87 11.47 -0.04 10.22
N GLY A 88 11.39 -1.35 10.45
CA GLY A 88 10.83 -1.88 11.69
C GLY A 88 9.31 -1.82 11.77
N ILE A 89 8.64 -1.59 10.64
CA ILE A 89 7.17 -1.51 10.55
C ILE A 89 6.64 -2.86 10.05
N ALA A 90 5.72 -3.47 10.79
CA ALA A 90 5.03 -4.66 10.34
C ALA A 90 4.14 -4.32 9.12
N ALA A 91 4.15 -5.16 8.09
CA ALA A 91 3.34 -4.97 6.90
C ALA A 91 2.39 -6.15 6.71
N VAL A 92 1.12 -5.86 6.49
CA VAL A 92 0.08 -6.85 6.19
C VAL A 92 -0.48 -6.56 4.82
N ILE A 93 -0.48 -7.53 3.92
CA ILE A 93 -1.21 -7.45 2.66
C ILE A 93 -2.55 -8.13 2.85
N LEU A 94 -3.61 -7.37 2.71
CA LEU A 94 -4.97 -7.87 2.85
C LEU A 94 -5.44 -8.50 1.53
N LYS A 95 -5.79 -9.76 1.57
CA LYS A 95 -6.43 -10.50 0.48
C LYS A 95 -7.94 -10.44 0.65
N TYR A 96 -8.50 -9.23 0.55
CA TYR A 96 -9.92 -8.99 0.80
C TYR A 96 -10.80 -9.68 -0.25
N HIS A 97 -12.00 -10.09 0.16
CA HIS A 97 -13.02 -10.64 -0.73
C HIS A 97 -13.39 -9.63 -1.80
N LEU A 98 -13.40 -10.09 -3.04
CA LEU A 98 -13.77 -9.22 -4.16
C LEU A 98 -15.27 -8.92 -4.10
N PRO A 99 -15.66 -7.63 -4.14
CA PRO A 99 -17.04 -7.25 -4.21
C PRO A 99 -17.72 -7.81 -5.47
N ASP A 100 -18.89 -8.38 -5.29
CA ASP A 100 -19.79 -8.74 -6.39
C ASP A 100 -21.04 -7.85 -6.30
N GLY A 101 -20.84 -6.56 -6.58
CA GLY A 101 -21.89 -5.54 -6.41
C GLY A 101 -22.24 -5.20 -4.95
N SER A 102 -21.37 -5.62 -4.00
CA SER A 102 -21.44 -5.22 -2.59
C SER A 102 -20.06 -5.22 -1.95
N GLY A 103 -19.59 -4.07 -1.51
CA GLY A 103 -18.29 -3.94 -0.82
C GLY A 103 -18.29 -4.35 0.64
N GLU A 104 -19.38 -4.93 1.16
CA GLU A 104 -19.51 -5.19 2.60
C GLU A 104 -18.52 -6.23 3.12
N GLU A 105 -18.27 -7.31 2.35
CA GLU A 105 -17.27 -8.32 2.73
C GLU A 105 -15.86 -7.76 2.74
N ALA A 106 -15.47 -7.01 1.69
CA ALA A 106 -14.17 -6.35 1.65
C ALA A 106 -13.94 -5.39 2.83
N MET A 107 -14.98 -4.66 3.24
CA MET A 107 -14.92 -3.79 4.42
C MET A 107 -14.83 -4.59 5.72
N SER A 108 -15.52 -5.72 5.82
CA SER A 108 -15.43 -6.64 6.97
C SER A 108 -14.00 -7.20 7.09
N ASP A 109 -13.36 -7.59 5.99
CA ASP A 109 -11.99 -8.09 6.00
C ASP A 109 -10.99 -7.06 6.55
N VAL A 110 -11.19 -5.77 6.26
CA VAL A 110 -10.36 -4.70 6.86
C VAL A 110 -10.59 -4.64 8.37
N ILE A 111 -11.83 -4.72 8.84
CA ILE A 111 -12.14 -4.72 10.28
C ILE A 111 -11.48 -5.92 10.96
N ASP A 112 -11.58 -7.10 10.37
CA ASP A 112 -11.00 -8.34 10.90
C ASP A 112 -9.46 -8.31 10.91
N ALA A 113 -8.84 -7.69 9.89
CA ALA A 113 -7.40 -7.48 9.88
C ALA A 113 -6.94 -6.59 11.04
N PHE A 114 -7.61 -5.46 11.28
CA PHE A 114 -7.30 -4.58 12.40
C PHE A 114 -7.57 -5.24 13.76
N ALA A 115 -8.65 -6.02 13.88
CA ALA A 115 -8.94 -6.79 15.09
C ALA A 115 -7.86 -7.85 15.34
N THR A 116 -7.44 -8.56 14.30
CA THR A 116 -6.37 -9.58 14.39
C THR A 116 -5.04 -8.96 14.81
N LEU A 117 -4.63 -7.84 14.21
CA LEU A 117 -3.41 -7.12 14.59
C LEU A 117 -3.42 -6.70 16.06
N ARG A 118 -4.57 -6.22 16.57
CA ARG A 118 -4.71 -5.87 17.98
C ARG A 118 -4.70 -7.09 18.88
N ALA A 119 -5.38 -8.16 18.50
CA ALA A 119 -5.38 -9.41 19.28
C ALA A 119 -3.99 -10.06 19.36
N LYS A 120 -3.18 -9.90 18.30
CA LYS A 120 -1.80 -10.41 18.21
C LYS A 120 -0.72 -9.38 18.56
N ALA A 121 -1.10 -8.23 19.09
CA ALA A 121 -0.20 -7.09 19.29
C ALA A 121 1.03 -7.45 20.14
N GLU A 122 0.85 -8.15 21.25
CA GLU A 122 1.96 -8.59 22.10
C GLU A 122 2.86 -9.62 21.38
N GLU A 123 2.25 -10.65 20.77
CA GLU A 123 2.97 -11.71 20.07
C GLU A 123 3.79 -11.17 18.89
N TRP A 124 3.24 -10.20 18.16
CA TRP A 124 3.84 -9.62 16.96
C TRP A 124 4.60 -8.31 17.24
N ARG A 125 4.68 -7.89 18.51
CA ARG A 125 5.32 -6.64 18.94
C ARG A 125 4.80 -5.41 18.22
N ILE A 126 3.47 -5.35 18.07
CA ILE A 126 2.75 -4.23 17.46
C ILE A 126 2.17 -3.38 18.61
N ASN A 127 2.29 -2.07 18.47
CA ASN A 127 1.50 -1.14 19.27
C ASN A 127 0.05 -1.08 18.72
N PRO A 128 -0.97 -1.52 19.46
CA PRO A 128 -2.35 -1.55 18.99
C PRO A 128 -2.92 -0.17 18.62
N GLU A 129 -2.30 0.90 19.09
CA GLU A 129 -2.69 2.29 18.78
C GLU A 129 -1.89 2.90 17.61
N ASP A 130 -0.87 2.20 17.07
CA ASP A 130 -0.06 2.67 15.95
C ASP A 130 -0.16 1.73 14.73
N ILE A 131 -1.39 1.49 14.30
CA ILE A 131 -1.73 0.68 13.12
C ILE A 131 -2.32 1.60 12.06
N GLY A 132 -1.64 1.72 10.92
CA GLY A 132 -2.11 2.48 9.77
C GLY A 132 -2.73 1.60 8.70
N ILE A 133 -3.31 2.26 7.70
CA ILE A 133 -3.85 1.61 6.51
C ILE A 133 -3.19 2.20 5.26
N ALA A 134 -2.86 1.33 4.30
CA ALA A 134 -2.37 1.75 2.99
C ALA A 134 -3.26 1.17 1.88
N GLY A 135 -3.33 1.86 0.76
CA GLY A 135 -4.13 1.35 -0.34
C GLY A 135 -3.67 1.86 -1.70
N TYR A 136 -3.89 1.04 -2.71
CA TYR A 136 -3.43 1.23 -4.08
C TYR A 136 -4.64 1.20 -5.03
N SER A 137 -4.88 2.27 -5.83
CA SER A 137 -5.99 2.29 -6.79
C SER A 137 -7.36 2.04 -6.12
N ALA A 138 -8.09 1.01 -6.50
CA ALA A 138 -9.31 0.54 -5.84
C ALA A 138 -9.10 0.17 -4.36
N GLY A 139 -7.94 -0.43 -4.01
CA GLY A 139 -7.55 -0.63 -2.62
C GLY A 139 -7.32 0.69 -1.88
N GLY A 140 -6.93 1.75 -2.59
CA GLY A 140 -6.89 3.13 -2.07
C GLY A 140 -8.28 3.66 -1.73
N HIS A 141 -9.29 3.27 -2.51
CA HIS A 141 -10.69 3.52 -2.17
C HIS A 141 -11.08 2.81 -0.88
N LEU A 142 -10.85 1.50 -0.79
CA LEU A 142 -11.16 0.72 0.41
C LEU A 142 -10.46 1.32 1.64
N ALA A 143 -9.16 1.61 1.54
CA ALA A 143 -8.38 2.19 2.62
C ALA A 143 -8.92 3.56 3.07
N SER A 144 -9.16 4.48 2.14
CA SER A 144 -9.66 5.82 2.45
C SER A 144 -11.10 5.81 2.98
N LEU A 145 -11.96 4.93 2.45
CA LEU A 145 -13.34 4.75 2.95
C LEU A 145 -13.32 4.23 4.40
N MET A 146 -12.49 3.24 4.70
CA MET A 146 -12.36 2.70 6.06
C MET A 146 -11.77 3.73 7.02
N ALA A 147 -10.77 4.50 6.59
CA ALA A 147 -10.14 5.56 7.38
C ALA A 147 -11.04 6.81 7.58
N THR A 148 -12.14 6.93 6.86
CA THR A 148 -13.11 8.02 7.03
C THR A 148 -14.39 7.51 7.68
N ARG A 149 -15.25 6.85 6.93
CA ARG A 149 -16.56 6.40 7.36
C ARG A 149 -16.51 5.40 8.53
N TYR A 150 -15.52 4.52 8.55
CA TYR A 150 -15.38 3.45 9.53
C TYR A 150 -14.24 3.68 10.53
N GLN A 151 -13.70 4.89 10.59
CA GLN A 151 -12.57 5.24 11.45
C GLN A 151 -12.80 4.89 12.93
N LYS A 152 -14.01 5.10 13.44
CA LYS A 152 -14.36 4.74 14.83
C LYS A 152 -14.28 3.23 15.12
N VAL A 153 -14.36 2.40 14.08
CA VAL A 153 -14.29 0.94 14.18
C VAL A 153 -12.84 0.47 14.08
N ILE A 154 -12.15 0.87 12.98
CA ILE A 154 -10.78 0.42 12.75
C ILE A 154 -9.73 1.22 13.54
N ARG A 155 -9.99 2.48 13.89
CA ARG A 155 -9.07 3.38 14.61
C ARG A 155 -7.67 3.36 14.01
N ALA A 156 -7.58 3.61 12.68
CA ALA A 156 -6.30 3.74 12.01
C ALA A 156 -5.55 4.98 12.51
N SER A 157 -4.26 4.88 12.78
CA SER A 157 -3.43 6.01 13.23
C SER A 157 -2.95 6.89 12.08
N PHE A 158 -2.88 6.35 10.87
CA PHE A 158 -2.53 7.05 9.64
C PHE A 158 -3.07 6.32 8.40
N GLN A 159 -3.07 7.01 7.26
CA GLN A 159 -3.37 6.43 5.96
C GLN A 159 -2.32 6.80 4.92
N ILE A 160 -1.94 5.84 4.05
CA ILE A 160 -1.01 6.01 2.94
C ILE A 160 -1.74 5.58 1.66
N LEU A 161 -1.92 6.52 0.73
CA LEU A 161 -2.75 6.31 -0.45
C LEU A 161 -1.93 6.52 -1.73
N PHE A 162 -1.82 5.46 -2.52
CA PHE A 162 -1.13 5.47 -3.80
C PHE A 162 -2.17 5.50 -4.93
N TYR A 163 -2.18 6.57 -5.70
CA TYR A 163 -3.11 6.80 -6.84
C TYR A 163 -4.55 6.32 -6.54
N PRO A 164 -5.14 6.76 -5.40
CA PRO A 164 -6.37 6.19 -4.90
C PRO A 164 -7.59 6.62 -5.72
N VAL A 165 -8.58 5.74 -5.86
CA VAL A 165 -9.96 6.16 -6.08
C VAL A 165 -10.48 6.70 -4.75
N THR A 166 -11.14 7.86 -4.74
CA THR A 166 -11.67 8.49 -3.52
C THR A 166 -13.16 8.87 -3.64
N THR A 167 -13.69 8.71 -4.84
CA THR A 167 -15.10 9.01 -5.12
C THR A 167 -15.72 7.91 -5.98
N MET A 168 -17.01 7.65 -5.75
CA MET A 168 -17.84 6.75 -6.54
C MET A 168 -18.73 7.50 -7.53
N PHE A 169 -18.64 8.84 -7.58
CA PHE A 169 -19.36 9.62 -8.57
C PHE A 169 -18.75 9.46 -9.97
N GLU A 170 -19.60 9.31 -10.97
CA GLU A 170 -19.23 8.98 -12.35
C GLU A 170 -18.24 9.99 -12.98
N ASP A 171 -18.43 11.28 -12.73
CA ASP A 171 -17.63 12.35 -13.35
C ASP A 171 -16.11 12.23 -13.05
N PHE A 172 -15.74 11.67 -11.91
CA PHE A 172 -14.36 11.61 -11.43
C PHE A 172 -13.91 10.23 -10.94
N GLY A 173 -14.86 9.31 -10.75
CA GLY A 173 -14.60 7.96 -10.30
C GLY A 173 -14.10 7.05 -11.44
N ASP A 174 -13.53 5.92 -11.05
CA ASP A 174 -13.29 4.81 -11.95
C ASP A 174 -14.59 4.00 -12.08
N THR A 175 -15.16 3.95 -13.30
CA THR A 175 -16.45 3.31 -13.56
C THR A 175 -16.42 1.82 -13.20
N ASN A 176 -15.33 1.12 -13.50
CA ASN A 176 -15.21 -0.31 -13.18
C ASN A 176 -15.15 -0.52 -11.66
N CYS A 177 -14.36 0.28 -10.97
CA CYS A 177 -14.28 0.26 -9.51
C CYS A 177 -15.64 0.50 -8.87
N ARG A 178 -16.38 1.51 -9.36
CA ARG A 178 -17.72 1.86 -8.91
C ARG A 178 -18.73 0.71 -9.13
N ASN A 179 -18.78 0.17 -10.34
CA ASN A 179 -19.73 -0.88 -10.73
C ASN A 179 -19.48 -2.17 -9.94
N ASN A 180 -18.22 -2.58 -9.82
CA ASN A 180 -17.84 -3.79 -9.08
C ASN A 180 -18.12 -3.65 -7.57
N PHE A 181 -17.92 -2.46 -7.00
CA PHE A 181 -18.11 -2.23 -5.57
C PHE A 181 -19.58 -2.02 -5.17
N LEU A 182 -20.36 -1.28 -5.96
CA LEU A 182 -21.74 -0.90 -5.64
C LEU A 182 -22.80 -1.80 -6.27
N GLY A 183 -22.50 -2.40 -7.45
CA GLY A 183 -23.49 -3.05 -8.32
C GLY A 183 -24.24 -2.03 -9.19
N GLU A 184 -24.33 -2.32 -10.48
CA GLU A 184 -24.94 -1.40 -11.46
C GLU A 184 -26.38 -1.01 -11.14
N ASP A 185 -27.19 -1.96 -10.67
CA ASP A 185 -28.61 -1.77 -10.37
C ASP A 185 -28.91 -0.99 -9.09
N LYS A 186 -27.90 -0.75 -8.25
CA LYS A 186 -28.06 -0.15 -6.91
C LYS A 186 -27.62 1.30 -6.83
N MET A 187 -27.23 1.88 -7.94
CA MET A 187 -26.63 3.22 -7.96
C MET A 187 -27.65 4.32 -7.73
N SER A 188 -27.32 5.19 -6.79
CA SER A 188 -28.01 6.45 -6.56
C SER A 188 -27.01 7.44 -5.98
N GLU A 189 -27.28 8.73 -6.11
CA GLU A 189 -26.43 9.78 -5.53
C GLU A 189 -26.17 9.56 -4.03
N GLN A 190 -27.15 9.06 -3.29
CA GLN A 190 -27.01 8.77 -1.87
C GLN A 190 -26.05 7.60 -1.60
N ILE A 191 -26.11 6.55 -2.41
CA ILE A 191 -25.21 5.39 -2.29
C ILE A 191 -23.80 5.76 -2.72
N GLU A 192 -23.65 6.49 -3.82
CA GLU A 192 -22.37 7.00 -4.27
C GLU A 192 -21.71 7.91 -3.22
N ALA A 193 -22.48 8.83 -2.65
CA ALA A 193 -22.01 9.68 -1.56
C ALA A 193 -21.61 8.88 -0.31
N LYS A 194 -22.42 7.87 0.04
CA LYS A 194 -22.16 6.99 1.18
C LYS A 194 -20.81 6.29 1.08
N TYR A 195 -20.45 5.84 -0.12
CA TYR A 195 -19.22 5.07 -0.38
C TYR A 195 -18.11 5.89 -1.03
N SER A 196 -18.25 7.19 -1.15
CA SER A 196 -17.19 8.12 -1.55
C SER A 196 -16.44 8.63 -0.33
N ALA A 197 -15.17 8.21 -0.15
CA ALA A 197 -14.36 8.62 1.00
C ALA A 197 -14.28 10.14 1.16
N ILE A 198 -14.22 10.87 0.05
CA ILE A 198 -14.19 12.33 0.01
C ILE A 198 -15.44 12.98 0.66
N LYS A 199 -16.56 12.27 0.75
CA LYS A 199 -17.80 12.73 1.39
C LYS A 199 -17.92 12.30 2.85
N GLN A 200 -16.98 11.47 3.34
CA GLN A 200 -17.03 10.84 4.66
C GLN A 200 -15.95 11.37 5.62
N ILE A 201 -15.17 12.37 5.20
CA ILE A 201 -14.12 12.97 6.03
C ILE A 201 -14.74 13.65 7.25
N THR A 202 -14.18 13.36 8.42
CA THR A 202 -14.57 13.95 9.71
C THR A 202 -13.32 14.35 10.49
N LEU A 203 -13.48 14.99 11.64
CA LEU A 203 -12.36 15.33 12.54
C LEU A 203 -11.63 14.10 13.09
N ASP A 204 -12.26 12.93 13.07
CA ASP A 204 -11.64 11.66 13.49
C ASP A 204 -10.79 11.03 12.37
N THR A 205 -10.85 11.55 11.14
CA THR A 205 -10.08 11.02 10.00
C THR A 205 -8.59 11.15 10.29
N PRO A 206 -7.80 10.05 10.13
CA PRO A 206 -6.38 10.10 10.46
C PRO A 206 -5.57 10.89 9.42
N ARG A 207 -4.37 11.30 9.83
CA ARG A 207 -3.40 11.93 8.93
C ARG A 207 -3.17 11.12 7.66
N ALA A 208 -2.87 11.80 6.54
CA ALA A 208 -2.78 11.16 5.25
C ALA A 208 -1.49 11.49 4.49
N PHE A 209 -0.90 10.48 3.86
CA PHE A 209 0.13 10.62 2.84
C PHE A 209 -0.45 10.14 1.50
N ILE A 210 -0.50 11.01 0.51
CA ILE A 210 -1.18 10.77 -0.76
C ILE A 210 -0.19 10.97 -1.90
N VAL A 211 -0.15 10.04 -2.84
CA VAL A 211 0.76 10.11 -4.00
C VAL A 211 0.01 9.78 -5.28
N VAL A 212 0.26 10.55 -6.32
CA VAL A 212 -0.32 10.32 -7.66
C VAL A 212 0.64 10.85 -8.74
N CYS A 213 0.49 10.36 -9.97
CA CYS A 213 1.16 10.91 -11.14
C CYS A 213 0.19 11.78 -11.97
N SER A 214 0.67 12.89 -12.53
CA SER A 214 -0.15 13.79 -13.36
C SER A 214 -0.63 13.13 -14.65
N ASP A 215 0.13 12.14 -15.14
CA ASP A 215 -0.15 11.37 -16.35
C ASP A 215 -0.94 10.08 -16.09
N ASP A 216 -1.56 9.94 -14.89
CA ASP A 216 -2.45 8.82 -14.58
C ASP A 216 -3.74 8.95 -15.40
N ASP A 217 -3.92 8.05 -16.35
CA ASP A 217 -5.04 7.99 -17.29
C ASP A 217 -6.13 6.98 -16.87
N ILE A 218 -5.88 6.20 -15.81
CA ILE A 218 -6.82 5.22 -15.24
C ILE A 218 -7.63 5.87 -14.10
N VAL A 219 -6.92 6.34 -13.06
CA VAL A 219 -7.54 7.05 -11.95
C VAL A 219 -7.07 8.51 -11.98
N LYS A 220 -7.95 9.38 -12.45
CA LYS A 220 -7.62 10.79 -12.64
C LYS A 220 -7.00 11.40 -11.37
N PRO A 221 -5.91 12.18 -11.48
CA PRO A 221 -5.23 12.84 -10.34
C PRO A 221 -6.17 13.69 -9.49
N PHE A 222 -7.29 14.10 -10.04
CA PHE A 222 -8.37 14.81 -9.34
C PHE A 222 -8.83 14.06 -8.08
N ASN A 223 -8.88 12.72 -8.08
CA ASN A 223 -9.24 11.93 -6.90
C ASN A 223 -8.33 12.27 -5.71
N SER A 224 -7.03 12.21 -5.91
CA SER A 224 -6.01 12.52 -4.89
C SER A 224 -6.03 13.99 -4.48
N ALA A 225 -6.10 14.90 -5.45
CA ALA A 225 -6.08 16.35 -5.20
C ALA A 225 -7.31 16.81 -4.41
N ASN A 226 -8.49 16.35 -4.80
CA ASN A 226 -9.73 16.75 -4.15
C ASN A 226 -9.85 16.13 -2.74
N TYR A 227 -9.41 14.87 -2.55
CA TYR A 227 -9.37 14.26 -1.22
C TYR A 227 -8.43 15.04 -0.29
N TYR A 228 -7.24 15.43 -0.78
CA TYR A 228 -6.32 16.28 -0.02
C TYR A 228 -6.95 17.63 0.37
N VAL A 229 -7.59 18.33 -0.57
CA VAL A 229 -8.27 19.61 -0.29
C VAL A 229 -9.32 19.43 0.81
N LYS A 230 -10.12 18.35 0.74
CA LYS A 230 -11.15 18.08 1.75
C LYS A 230 -10.57 17.73 3.12
N LEU A 231 -9.43 17.05 3.18
CA LEU A 231 -8.71 16.83 4.44
C LEU A 231 -8.22 18.16 5.03
N GLN A 232 -7.65 19.06 4.20
CA GLN A 232 -7.21 20.39 4.65
C GLN A 232 -8.36 21.27 5.13
N GLU A 233 -9.53 21.23 4.49
CA GLU A 233 -10.73 21.93 4.93
C GLU A 233 -11.18 21.51 6.35
N GLN A 234 -10.88 20.28 6.75
CA GLN A 234 -11.17 19.73 8.08
C GLN A 234 -9.98 19.87 9.05
N GLY A 235 -8.86 20.47 8.63
CA GLY A 235 -7.66 20.61 9.46
C GLY A 235 -6.91 19.30 9.70
N ILE A 236 -7.14 18.27 8.89
CA ILE A 236 -6.46 16.97 9.01
C ILE A 236 -5.04 17.09 8.43
N PRO A 237 -3.99 16.78 9.21
CA PRO A 237 -2.62 16.79 8.73
C PRO A 237 -2.46 15.85 7.53
N SER A 238 -2.09 16.41 6.37
CA SER A 238 -1.95 15.59 5.15
C SER A 238 -0.88 16.16 4.24
N GLN A 239 -0.26 15.25 3.47
CA GLN A 239 0.71 15.55 2.43
C GLN A 239 0.22 14.97 1.11
N LEU A 240 0.26 15.76 0.05
CA LEU A 240 0.01 15.31 -1.33
C LEU A 240 1.29 15.48 -2.14
N ILE A 241 1.70 14.42 -2.82
CA ILE A 241 2.78 14.46 -3.80
C ILE A 241 2.21 14.13 -5.18
N VAL A 242 2.48 15.01 -6.13
CA VAL A 242 2.08 14.84 -7.53
C VAL A 242 3.34 14.77 -8.37
N TYR A 243 3.66 13.59 -8.89
CA TYR A 243 4.78 13.40 -9.82
C TYR A 243 4.33 13.64 -11.26
N PRO A 244 5.19 14.17 -12.12
CA PRO A 244 4.79 14.48 -13.50
C PRO A 244 4.52 13.25 -14.35
N LEU A 245 5.26 12.14 -14.12
CA LEU A 245 5.22 10.91 -14.93
C LEU A 245 5.16 9.68 -14.04
N GLY A 246 4.65 8.57 -14.55
CA GLY A 246 4.61 7.26 -13.88
C GLY A 246 3.32 6.50 -14.11
N LYS A 247 2.30 7.14 -14.68
CA LYS A 247 0.99 6.55 -14.96
C LYS A 247 0.32 5.94 -13.73
N HIS A 248 -0.34 4.80 -13.90
CA HIS A 248 -1.09 4.08 -12.88
C HIS A 248 -0.45 2.73 -12.55
N GLY A 249 -0.70 2.20 -11.35
CA GLY A 249 -0.38 0.81 -10.99
C GLY A 249 1.09 0.52 -10.65
N TRP A 250 1.89 1.55 -10.37
CA TRP A 250 3.30 1.43 -10.06
C TRP A 250 3.57 1.02 -8.60
N GLY A 251 4.78 0.55 -8.37
CA GLY A 251 5.35 0.24 -7.06
C GLY A 251 6.87 0.27 -7.10
N ILE A 252 7.54 -0.24 -6.09
CA ILE A 252 8.99 -0.34 -6.09
C ILE A 252 9.43 -1.43 -7.09
N GLY A 253 9.96 -1.02 -8.24
CA GLY A 253 10.32 -1.93 -9.32
C GLY A 253 9.12 -2.57 -10.03
N VAL A 254 7.93 -1.99 -9.86
CA VAL A 254 6.70 -2.36 -10.56
C VAL A 254 6.23 -1.17 -11.37
N GLY A 255 5.96 -1.39 -12.65
CA GLY A 255 5.63 -0.32 -13.58
C GLY A 255 6.80 0.60 -13.89
N ASP A 256 6.53 1.67 -14.63
CA ASP A 256 7.52 2.64 -15.09
C ASP A 256 7.46 3.93 -14.24
N PHE A 257 7.92 3.82 -12.98
CA PHE A 257 7.89 4.92 -12.02
C PHE A 257 9.32 5.40 -11.68
N PRO A 258 9.77 6.53 -12.26
CA PRO A 258 11.14 6.99 -12.13
C PRO A 258 11.48 7.65 -10.78
N TYR A 259 10.49 7.97 -9.95
CA TYR A 259 10.66 8.72 -8.70
C TYR A 259 10.68 7.83 -7.44
N THR A 260 10.98 6.54 -7.60
CA THR A 260 10.93 5.56 -6.50
C THR A 260 11.80 5.97 -5.30
N ASP A 261 13.01 6.47 -5.52
CA ASP A 261 13.92 6.81 -4.42
C ASP A 261 13.52 8.11 -3.73
N ASP A 262 13.06 9.11 -4.47
CA ASP A 262 12.49 10.33 -3.90
C ASP A 262 11.25 10.00 -3.04
N LEU A 263 10.34 9.20 -3.57
CA LEU A 263 9.14 8.79 -2.82
C LEU A 263 9.48 8.01 -1.54
N LYS A 264 10.46 7.09 -1.58
CA LYS A 264 10.95 6.39 -0.38
C LYS A 264 11.47 7.36 0.66
N GLN A 265 12.20 8.40 0.24
CA GLN A 265 12.70 9.43 1.14
C GLN A 265 11.56 10.23 1.76
N GLN A 266 10.64 10.75 0.94
CA GLN A 266 9.48 11.54 1.39
C GLN A 266 8.61 10.73 2.38
N LEU A 267 8.29 9.49 2.05
CA LEU A 267 7.50 8.63 2.94
C LEU A 267 8.25 8.28 4.23
N THR A 268 9.57 8.11 4.17
CA THR A 268 10.39 7.87 5.37
C THR A 268 10.34 9.06 6.31
N GLU A 269 10.51 10.28 5.80
CA GLU A 269 10.46 11.49 6.62
C GLU A 269 9.05 11.72 7.19
N TRP A 270 8.02 11.48 6.39
CA TRP A 270 6.64 11.60 6.85
C TRP A 270 6.34 10.60 8.00
N LEU A 271 6.77 9.33 7.87
CA LEU A 271 6.58 8.31 8.91
C LEU A 271 7.34 8.59 10.22
N LYS A 272 8.38 9.43 10.20
CA LYS A 272 9.11 9.87 11.40
C LYS A 272 8.44 11.04 12.13
N GLY A 273 7.54 11.75 11.45
CA GLY A 273 6.94 12.99 11.92
C GLY A 273 5.85 12.82 12.98
N PHE A 274 5.59 11.59 13.45
CA PHE A 274 4.57 11.30 14.46
C PHE A 274 4.82 9.98 15.18
#